data_ddcccc5cc38864a900961db4a902e16b
#
_entry.id   ddcccc5cc38864a900961db4a902e16b
#
_cell.length_a   1.000
_cell.length_b   1.000
_cell.length_c   1.000
_cell.angle_alpha   90.00
_cell.angle_beta   90.00
_cell.angle_gamma   90.00
#
_symmetry.space_group_name_H-M   'P 1'
#
loop_
_entity.id
_entity.type
_entity.pdbx_description
1 polymer ?
#
loop_
_entity_poly.entity_id
_entity_poly.type
_entity_poly.pdbx_seq_one_letter_code
_entity_poly.pdbx_strand_id
1 'polypeptide(L)'
;QSLPLITAAHARSAGVDKGLKGIATRILRIPLKNRADYLFTCSKEAGIAVYGTKAVRDGRVWTIPNAIDAERFHFQQNVRDEIRTELGIQDKFVIGHVGRFGFMKNHTYLVDIFAKVCKERDDAVLVMIGKGEQEETIREKIKGLGLEDKAYFLGNRYDVEKYYQAFDYFVFPSTFEGLPGSVAEAQAAGLHCLVSDRVTREVALTPLVSYRNIEEDSKLWAEEILQNAQEALRREDMREAVAQKGFDVRRQAVQMAEFYRTGQNPPGHTTE
;
A
#
# COMPACT_ATOMS: atom_id res chain seq x y z
N GLN A 1 44.65 -9.31 6.39
CA GLN A 1 43.89 -9.67 5.17
C GLN A 1 42.66 -8.74 5.14
N SER A 2 42.57 -7.89 4.12
CA SER A 2 41.34 -7.10 3.87
C SER A 2 40.21 -8.06 3.50
N LEU A 3 39.09 -8.00 4.22
CA LEU A 3 37.87 -8.72 3.83
C LEU A 3 37.44 -8.25 2.43
N PRO A 4 37.01 -9.16 1.54
CA PRO A 4 36.52 -8.78 0.23
C PRO A 4 35.30 -7.87 0.42
N LEU A 5 35.30 -6.70 -0.23
CA LEU A 5 34.18 -5.79 -0.23
C LEU A 5 33.08 -6.37 -1.10
N ILE A 6 31.94 -6.71 -0.51
CA ILE A 6 30.73 -7.12 -1.23
C ILE A 6 29.88 -5.88 -1.48
N THR A 7 29.49 -5.67 -2.73
CA THR A 7 28.67 -4.54 -3.15
C THR A 7 27.25 -4.98 -3.47
N ALA A 8 26.27 -4.32 -2.87
CA ALA A 8 24.85 -4.57 -3.14
C ALA A 8 24.16 -3.28 -3.64
N ALA A 9 23.41 -3.40 -4.72
CA ALA A 9 22.57 -2.31 -5.24
C ALA A 9 21.11 -2.62 -4.99
N HIS A 10 20.34 -1.66 -4.44
CA HIS A 10 18.95 -1.84 -4.08
C HIS A 10 18.03 -0.83 -4.77
N ALA A 11 17.21 -1.30 -5.71
CA ALA A 11 16.18 -0.51 -6.39
C ALA A 11 14.89 -0.50 -5.57
N ARG A 12 14.54 0.65 -4.97
CA ARG A 12 13.36 0.80 -4.10
C ARG A 12 12.20 1.54 -4.76
N SER A 13 12.32 1.90 -6.04
CA SER A 13 11.29 2.61 -6.79
C SER A 13 11.43 2.33 -8.27
N ALA A 14 10.31 2.17 -8.97
CA ALA A 14 10.23 2.13 -10.43
C ALA A 14 10.28 3.54 -11.06
N GLY A 15 10.19 4.60 -10.25
CA GLY A 15 10.16 5.98 -10.72
C GLY A 15 11.45 6.39 -11.41
N VAL A 16 11.31 7.04 -12.57
CA VAL A 16 12.39 7.70 -13.29
C VAL A 16 11.96 9.15 -13.55
N ASP A 17 12.84 10.10 -13.24
CA ASP A 17 12.62 11.49 -13.59
C ASP A 17 12.31 11.64 -15.09
N LYS A 18 11.47 12.61 -15.44
CA LYS A 18 11.16 12.92 -16.84
C LYS A 18 12.21 13.89 -17.43
N GLY A 19 12.29 13.93 -18.76
CA GLY A 19 13.19 14.85 -19.48
C GLY A 19 14.68 14.50 -19.39
N LEU A 20 15.54 15.48 -19.53
CA LEU A 20 17.00 15.32 -19.59
C LEU A 20 17.57 14.66 -18.33
N LYS A 21 17.02 14.97 -17.15
CA LYS A 21 17.40 14.35 -15.89
C LYS A 21 17.11 12.85 -15.87
N GLY A 22 15.99 12.43 -16.44
CA GLY A 22 15.65 11.00 -16.60
C GLY A 22 16.60 10.27 -17.54
N ILE A 23 17.05 10.90 -18.63
CA ILE A 23 18.04 10.34 -19.55
C ILE A 23 19.37 10.16 -18.83
N ALA A 24 19.86 11.20 -18.13
CA ALA A 24 21.09 11.14 -17.36
C ALA A 24 21.04 10.02 -16.29
N THR A 25 19.94 9.92 -15.56
CA THR A 25 19.73 8.86 -14.57
C THR A 25 19.81 7.47 -15.21
N ARG A 26 19.21 7.27 -16.38
CA ARG A 26 19.27 5.97 -17.10
C ARG A 26 20.70 5.63 -17.50
N ILE A 27 21.46 6.58 -18.03
CA ILE A 27 22.86 6.38 -18.44
C ILE A 27 23.73 6.01 -17.22
N LEU A 28 23.57 6.74 -16.11
CA LEU A 28 24.31 6.49 -14.87
C LEU A 28 23.99 5.14 -14.22
N ARG A 29 22.81 4.57 -14.48
CA ARG A 29 22.40 3.24 -13.99
C ARG A 29 22.99 2.08 -14.81
N ILE A 30 23.44 2.31 -16.06
CA ILE A 30 23.96 1.23 -16.94
C ILE A 30 25.09 0.42 -16.28
N PRO A 31 26.12 1.01 -15.65
CA PRO A 31 27.19 0.24 -15.05
C PRO A 31 26.80 -0.47 -13.75
N LEU A 32 25.71 -0.05 -13.10
CA LEU A 32 25.34 -0.54 -11.77
C LEU A 32 25.14 -2.05 -11.74
N LYS A 33 24.40 -2.60 -12.72
CA LYS A 33 24.11 -4.04 -12.84
C LYS A 33 25.34 -4.92 -13.12
N ASN A 34 26.47 -4.31 -13.53
CA ASN A 34 27.69 -5.02 -13.85
C ASN A 34 28.78 -4.84 -12.78
N ARG A 35 28.59 -3.89 -11.85
CA ARG A 35 29.55 -3.57 -10.80
C ARG A 35 29.14 -4.05 -9.42
N ALA A 36 27.81 -4.19 -9.19
CA ALA A 36 27.32 -4.73 -7.94
C ALA A 36 27.33 -6.28 -7.97
N ASP A 37 27.77 -6.89 -6.89
CA ASP A 37 27.76 -8.34 -6.70
C ASP A 37 26.33 -8.85 -6.54
N TYR A 38 25.47 -8.07 -5.88
CA TYR A 38 24.06 -8.40 -5.66
C TYR A 38 23.16 -7.27 -6.11
N LEU A 39 22.07 -7.63 -6.80
CA LEU A 39 21.05 -6.71 -7.27
C LEU A 39 19.73 -6.98 -6.54
N PHE A 40 19.31 -6.05 -5.72
CA PHE A 40 18.04 -6.14 -4.99
C PHE A 40 17.01 -5.17 -5.56
N THR A 41 15.74 -5.55 -5.48
CA THR A 41 14.61 -4.70 -5.88
C THR A 41 13.44 -4.86 -4.91
N CYS A 42 12.57 -3.86 -4.82
CA CYS A 42 11.34 -3.96 -4.02
C CYS A 42 10.16 -4.57 -4.79
N SER A 43 10.21 -4.60 -6.12
CA SER A 43 9.20 -5.21 -6.99
C SER A 43 9.81 -5.56 -8.34
N LYS A 44 9.14 -6.41 -9.11
CA LYS A 44 9.54 -6.78 -10.48
C LYS A 44 9.66 -5.55 -11.38
N GLU A 45 8.70 -4.65 -11.30
CA GLU A 45 8.69 -3.40 -12.09
C GLU A 45 9.88 -2.51 -11.76
N ALA A 46 10.20 -2.34 -10.47
CA ALA A 46 11.37 -1.58 -10.04
C ALA A 46 12.67 -2.21 -10.52
N GLY A 47 12.76 -3.54 -10.48
CA GLY A 47 13.89 -4.30 -11.00
C GLY A 47 14.08 -4.09 -12.50
N ILE A 48 13.01 -4.18 -13.28
CA ILE A 48 13.02 -3.92 -14.73
C ILE A 48 13.43 -2.48 -15.03
N ALA A 49 12.86 -1.52 -14.30
CA ALA A 49 13.13 -0.09 -14.52
C ALA A 49 14.59 0.30 -14.24
N VAL A 50 15.24 -0.34 -13.27
CA VAL A 50 16.61 0.00 -12.83
C VAL A 50 17.67 -0.87 -13.49
N TYR A 51 17.46 -2.19 -13.55
CA TYR A 51 18.45 -3.16 -14.01
C TYR A 51 18.17 -3.70 -15.41
N GLY A 52 16.95 -3.50 -15.92
CA GLY A 52 16.50 -3.95 -17.24
C GLY A 52 15.92 -5.36 -17.23
N THR A 53 15.05 -5.62 -18.21
CA THR A 53 14.30 -6.88 -18.35
C THR A 53 15.20 -8.12 -18.40
N LYS A 54 16.38 -8.01 -19.04
CA LYS A 54 17.32 -9.13 -19.15
C LYS A 54 17.85 -9.56 -17.78
N ALA A 55 18.27 -8.61 -16.93
CA ALA A 55 18.83 -8.95 -15.61
C ALA A 55 17.79 -9.61 -14.71
N VAL A 56 16.54 -9.17 -14.81
CA VAL A 56 15.40 -9.77 -14.07
C VAL A 56 15.12 -11.17 -14.60
N ARG A 57 14.94 -11.35 -15.90
CA ARG A 57 14.66 -12.66 -16.52
C ARG A 57 15.77 -13.69 -16.27
N ASP A 58 17.03 -13.27 -16.23
CA ASP A 58 18.17 -14.14 -16.02
C ASP A 58 18.37 -14.51 -14.52
N GLY A 59 17.40 -14.16 -13.62
CA GLY A 59 17.43 -14.50 -12.19
C GLY A 59 18.54 -13.79 -11.40
N ARG A 60 19.08 -12.66 -11.91
CA ARG A 60 20.16 -11.91 -11.27
C ARG A 60 19.68 -10.89 -10.24
N VAL A 61 18.37 -10.66 -10.19
CA VAL A 61 17.74 -9.65 -9.34
C VAL A 61 16.91 -10.34 -8.26
N TRP A 62 17.15 -9.99 -7.00
CA TRP A 62 16.45 -10.53 -5.85
C TRP A 62 15.40 -9.55 -5.37
N THR A 63 14.17 -10.02 -5.20
CA THR A 63 13.06 -9.19 -4.71
C THR A 63 13.02 -9.21 -3.19
N ILE A 64 13.17 -8.02 -2.60
CA ILE A 64 12.97 -7.75 -1.17
C ILE A 64 11.87 -6.69 -1.09
N PRO A 65 10.61 -7.07 -0.87
CA PRO A 65 9.50 -6.13 -0.82
C PRO A 65 9.71 -5.01 0.21
N ASN A 66 9.05 -3.87 0.03
CA ASN A 66 8.96 -2.87 1.09
C ASN A 66 8.05 -3.42 2.20
N ALA A 67 8.68 -4.05 3.20
CA ALA A 67 7.97 -4.70 4.29
C ALA A 67 7.41 -3.70 5.30
N ILE A 68 6.41 -4.15 6.02
CA ILE A 68 5.76 -3.45 7.13
C ILE A 68 6.06 -4.17 8.45
N ASP A 69 5.87 -3.51 9.58
CA ASP A 69 5.84 -4.19 10.88
C ASP A 69 4.43 -4.79 11.09
N ALA A 70 4.21 -6.00 10.57
CA ALA A 70 2.90 -6.66 10.60
C ALA A 70 2.36 -6.81 12.02
N GLU A 71 3.24 -6.91 13.04
CA GLU A 71 2.84 -6.98 14.45
C GLU A 71 2.18 -5.70 14.94
N ARG A 72 2.56 -4.53 14.43
CA ARG A 72 1.92 -3.25 14.80
C ARG A 72 0.51 -3.11 14.25
N PHE A 73 0.22 -3.77 13.12
CA PHE A 73 -1.04 -3.59 12.41
C PHE A 73 -2.09 -4.66 12.74
N HIS A 74 -1.74 -5.73 13.47
CA HIS A 74 -2.72 -6.77 13.77
C HIS A 74 -3.95 -6.23 14.49
N PHE A 75 -5.10 -6.85 14.22
CA PHE A 75 -6.37 -6.39 14.76
C PHE A 75 -6.43 -6.46 16.29
N GLN A 76 -6.89 -5.37 16.91
CA GLN A 76 -7.08 -5.22 18.35
C GLN A 76 -8.43 -4.55 18.65
N GLN A 77 -9.36 -5.30 19.19
CA GLN A 77 -10.71 -4.79 19.45
C GLN A 77 -10.73 -3.60 20.42
N ASN A 78 -9.93 -3.63 21.47
CA ASN A 78 -9.84 -2.52 22.43
C ASN A 78 -9.35 -1.22 21.77
N VAL A 79 -8.37 -1.28 20.86
CA VAL A 79 -7.89 -0.10 20.12
C VAL A 79 -8.95 0.39 19.14
N ARG A 80 -9.69 -0.53 18.51
CA ARG A 80 -10.84 -0.18 17.66
C ARG A 80 -11.88 0.63 18.44
N ASP A 81 -12.25 0.16 19.62
CA ASP A 81 -13.28 0.79 20.44
C ASP A 81 -12.81 2.18 20.94
N GLU A 82 -11.54 2.29 21.31
CA GLU A 82 -10.90 3.55 21.71
C GLU A 82 -10.97 4.59 20.58
N ILE A 83 -10.46 4.26 19.40
CA ILE A 83 -10.41 5.20 18.25
C ILE A 83 -11.80 5.55 17.74
N ARG A 84 -12.73 4.58 17.71
CA ARG A 84 -14.11 4.86 17.31
C ARG A 84 -14.83 5.79 18.30
N THR A 85 -14.52 5.67 19.59
CA THR A 85 -15.04 6.57 20.62
C THR A 85 -14.44 7.96 20.48
N GLU A 86 -13.12 8.08 20.28
CA GLU A 86 -12.42 9.35 20.04
C GLU A 86 -13.03 10.12 18.85
N LEU A 87 -13.35 9.40 17.78
CA LEU A 87 -13.91 10.00 16.55
C LEU A 87 -15.43 10.14 16.56
N GLY A 88 -16.15 9.58 17.54
CA GLY A 88 -17.61 9.61 17.60
C GLY A 88 -18.29 8.76 16.50
N ILE A 89 -17.66 7.63 16.13
CA ILE A 89 -18.11 6.76 15.01
C ILE A 89 -18.38 5.31 15.44
N GLN A 90 -18.78 5.09 16.70
CA GLN A 90 -18.94 3.76 17.28
C GLN A 90 -19.86 2.84 16.44
N ASP A 91 -21.02 3.39 16.04
CA ASP A 91 -22.07 2.66 15.32
C ASP A 91 -22.04 2.92 13.80
N LYS A 92 -20.90 3.40 13.27
CA LYS A 92 -20.77 3.72 11.85
C LYS A 92 -20.10 2.60 11.07
N PHE A 93 -20.44 2.50 9.78
CA PHE A 93 -19.66 1.73 8.81
C PHE A 93 -18.53 2.62 8.27
N VAL A 94 -17.30 2.27 8.57
CA VAL A 94 -16.13 3.12 8.34
C VAL A 94 -15.35 2.67 7.11
N ILE A 95 -15.40 3.48 6.07
CA ILE A 95 -14.51 3.34 4.92
C ILE A 95 -13.22 4.10 5.23
N GLY A 96 -12.08 3.41 5.18
CA GLY A 96 -10.76 3.97 5.43
C GLY A 96 -9.95 4.19 4.16
N HIS A 97 -9.15 5.26 4.15
CA HIS A 97 -8.12 5.49 3.15
C HIS A 97 -6.88 6.10 3.80
N VAL A 98 -5.70 5.59 3.45
CA VAL A 98 -4.42 6.11 3.92
C VAL A 98 -3.52 6.43 2.73
N GLY A 99 -3.19 7.71 2.56
CA GLY A 99 -2.35 8.15 1.46
C GLY A 99 -2.22 9.67 1.36
N ARG A 100 -1.16 10.13 0.68
CA ARG A 100 -0.97 11.55 0.39
C ARG A 100 -2.10 12.07 -0.49
N PHE A 101 -2.65 13.24 -0.17
CA PHE A 101 -3.65 13.94 -1.01
C PHE A 101 -3.00 14.49 -2.29
N GLY A 102 -2.62 13.59 -3.17
CA GLY A 102 -2.01 13.87 -4.45
C GLY A 102 -2.76 13.19 -5.58
N PHE A 103 -2.49 13.60 -6.81
CA PHE A 103 -3.19 13.13 -8.01
C PHE A 103 -3.25 11.60 -8.13
N MET A 104 -2.15 10.92 -7.79
CA MET A 104 -2.06 9.46 -7.96
C MET A 104 -3.00 8.67 -7.05
N LYS A 105 -3.30 9.16 -5.84
CA LYS A 105 -4.17 8.49 -4.87
C LYS A 105 -5.66 8.61 -5.20
N ASN A 106 -6.01 9.55 -6.12
CA ASN A 106 -7.33 9.69 -6.69
C ASN A 106 -8.48 9.85 -5.66
N HIS A 107 -8.24 10.70 -4.68
CA HIS A 107 -9.25 11.00 -3.64
C HIS A 107 -10.56 11.54 -4.25
N THR A 108 -10.49 12.18 -5.42
CA THR A 108 -11.69 12.65 -6.12
C THR A 108 -12.63 11.49 -6.43
N TYR A 109 -12.09 10.39 -6.97
CA TYR A 109 -12.88 9.21 -7.27
C TYR A 109 -13.29 8.43 -6.01
N LEU A 110 -12.45 8.44 -4.96
CA LEU A 110 -12.81 7.90 -3.64
C LEU A 110 -14.07 8.57 -3.09
N VAL A 111 -14.17 9.90 -3.20
CA VAL A 111 -15.36 10.65 -2.78
C VAL A 111 -16.58 10.28 -3.64
N ASP A 112 -16.42 10.06 -4.95
CA ASP A 112 -17.52 9.61 -5.80
C ASP A 112 -18.04 8.22 -5.38
N ILE A 113 -17.15 7.28 -5.06
CA ILE A 113 -17.51 5.97 -4.52
C ILE A 113 -18.26 6.13 -3.19
N PHE A 114 -17.70 6.91 -2.27
CA PHE A 114 -18.29 7.16 -0.96
C PHE A 114 -19.69 7.79 -1.06
N ALA A 115 -19.87 8.74 -1.94
CA ALA A 115 -21.18 9.36 -2.17
C ALA A 115 -22.25 8.36 -2.67
N LYS A 116 -21.82 7.31 -3.41
CA LYS A 116 -22.75 6.23 -3.83
C LYS A 116 -23.04 5.29 -2.66
N VAL A 117 -22.06 4.96 -1.81
CA VAL A 117 -22.30 4.17 -0.60
C VAL A 117 -23.27 4.88 0.33
N CYS A 118 -23.13 6.18 0.55
CA CYS A 118 -24.00 6.97 1.42
C CYS A 118 -25.48 7.01 0.97
N LYS A 119 -25.78 6.75 -0.30
CA LYS A 119 -27.16 6.66 -0.79
C LYS A 119 -27.90 5.41 -0.30
N GLU A 120 -27.17 4.34 -0.09
CA GLU A 120 -27.70 3.02 0.30
C GLU A 120 -27.45 2.72 1.77
N ARG A 121 -26.51 3.46 2.40
CA ARG A 121 -26.07 3.23 3.77
C ARG A 121 -25.84 4.54 4.51
N ASP A 122 -26.84 5.00 5.26
CA ASP A 122 -26.80 6.30 5.93
C ASP A 122 -25.80 6.38 7.09
N ASP A 123 -25.46 5.24 7.69
CA ASP A 123 -24.45 5.12 8.75
C ASP A 123 -22.99 5.09 8.22
N ALA A 124 -22.78 5.16 6.90
CA ALA A 124 -21.43 5.16 6.34
C ALA A 124 -20.70 6.49 6.59
N VAL A 125 -19.41 6.36 6.95
CA VAL A 125 -18.46 7.48 7.08
C VAL A 125 -17.15 7.16 6.36
N LEU A 126 -16.47 8.22 5.89
CA LEU A 126 -15.18 8.14 5.24
C LEU A 126 -14.10 8.73 6.14
N VAL A 127 -13.08 7.97 6.48
CA VAL A 127 -11.92 8.43 7.25
C VAL A 127 -10.68 8.42 6.36
N MET A 128 -10.07 9.60 6.19
CA MET A 128 -8.89 9.79 5.34
C MET A 128 -7.71 10.27 6.16
N ILE A 129 -6.56 9.59 5.99
CA ILE A 129 -5.30 9.90 6.68
C ILE A 129 -4.24 10.26 5.65
N GLY A 130 -3.62 11.41 5.85
CA GLY A 130 -2.59 11.98 4.98
C GLY A 130 -2.76 13.49 4.83
N LYS A 131 -1.84 14.10 4.10
CA LYS A 131 -1.88 15.50 3.67
C LYS A 131 -1.40 15.62 2.23
N GLY A 132 -1.75 16.68 1.56
CA GLY A 132 -1.24 16.96 0.22
C GLY A 132 -1.95 18.11 -0.46
N GLU A 133 -1.47 18.41 -1.65
CA GLU A 133 -1.88 19.57 -2.43
C GLU A 133 -3.34 19.55 -2.89
N GLN A 134 -3.98 18.38 -2.90
CA GLN A 134 -5.38 18.26 -3.33
C GLN A 134 -6.38 18.27 -2.16
N GLU A 135 -5.95 18.39 -0.92
CA GLU A 135 -6.85 18.29 0.24
C GLU A 135 -8.00 19.29 0.18
N GLU A 136 -7.71 20.56 -0.14
CA GLU A 136 -8.76 21.59 -0.23
C GLU A 136 -9.80 21.29 -1.32
N THR A 137 -9.34 20.88 -2.51
CA THR A 137 -10.24 20.46 -3.59
C THR A 137 -11.15 19.31 -3.18
N ILE A 138 -10.63 18.37 -2.38
CA ILE A 138 -11.43 17.23 -1.88
C ILE A 138 -12.45 17.69 -0.84
N ARG A 139 -12.08 18.63 0.04
CA ARG A 139 -13.02 19.24 1.01
C ARG A 139 -14.16 19.97 0.30
N GLU A 140 -13.85 20.78 -0.72
CA GLU A 140 -14.86 21.47 -1.54
C GLU A 140 -15.80 20.49 -2.23
N LYS A 141 -15.28 19.39 -2.78
CA LYS A 141 -16.09 18.34 -3.40
C LYS A 141 -17.05 17.69 -2.40
N ILE A 142 -16.56 17.33 -1.21
CA ILE A 142 -17.37 16.74 -0.14
C ILE A 142 -18.48 17.72 0.28
N LYS A 143 -18.16 19.00 0.43
CA LYS A 143 -19.12 20.06 0.74
C LYS A 143 -20.17 20.21 -0.36
N GLY A 144 -19.76 20.20 -1.63
CA GLY A 144 -20.69 20.25 -2.76
C GLY A 144 -21.65 19.07 -2.84
N LEU A 145 -21.33 17.96 -2.18
CA LEU A 145 -22.17 16.77 -2.06
C LEU A 145 -22.98 16.70 -0.76
N GLY A 146 -22.79 17.65 0.17
CA GLY A 146 -23.45 17.66 1.48
C GLY A 146 -23.02 16.50 2.39
N LEU A 147 -21.75 16.12 2.34
CA LEU A 147 -21.20 14.97 3.08
C LEU A 147 -20.17 15.37 4.16
N GLU A 148 -20.12 16.65 4.56
CA GLU A 148 -19.13 17.17 5.51
C GLU A 148 -19.18 16.44 6.85
N ASP A 149 -20.37 16.15 7.35
CA ASP A 149 -20.58 15.46 8.63
C ASP A 149 -20.22 13.97 8.59
N LYS A 150 -19.98 13.43 7.39
CA LYS A 150 -19.64 12.01 7.16
C LYS A 150 -18.20 11.78 6.73
N ALA A 151 -17.38 12.83 6.59
CA ALA A 151 -16.01 12.74 6.10
C ALA A 151 -14.99 13.32 7.09
N TYR A 152 -14.04 12.51 7.50
CA TYR A 152 -13.02 12.82 8.50
C TYR A 152 -11.63 12.96 7.85
N PHE A 153 -11.01 14.12 8.01
CA PHE A 153 -9.65 14.41 7.55
C PHE A 153 -8.73 14.46 8.76
N LEU A 154 -7.94 13.42 8.96
CA LEU A 154 -7.13 13.28 10.18
C LEU A 154 -5.69 13.80 10.03
N GLY A 155 -5.34 14.30 8.82
CA GLY A 155 -3.99 14.77 8.55
C GLY A 155 -2.95 13.64 8.59
N ASN A 156 -1.67 13.99 8.80
CA ASN A 156 -0.63 12.99 8.97
C ASN A 156 -0.68 12.38 10.39
N ARG A 157 -0.62 11.06 10.48
CA ARG A 157 -0.56 10.33 11.74
C ARG A 157 0.71 9.49 11.82
N TYR A 158 1.38 9.48 12.96
CA TYR A 158 2.52 8.61 13.25
C TYR A 158 2.09 7.27 13.86
N ASP A 159 0.86 7.22 14.39
CA ASP A 159 0.19 6.08 15.00
C ASP A 159 -0.93 5.54 14.10
N VAL A 160 -0.66 5.52 12.78
CA VAL A 160 -1.65 5.14 11.76
C VAL A 160 -2.20 3.73 11.97
N GLU A 161 -1.42 2.83 12.55
CA GLU A 161 -1.81 1.45 12.89
C GLU A 161 -3.06 1.38 13.78
N LYS A 162 -3.27 2.37 14.64
CA LYS A 162 -4.48 2.45 15.48
C LYS A 162 -5.73 2.75 14.66
N TYR A 163 -5.60 3.59 13.65
CA TYR A 163 -6.74 4.00 12.82
C TYR A 163 -7.20 2.89 11.87
N TYR A 164 -6.30 2.01 11.40
CA TYR A 164 -6.69 0.82 10.67
C TYR A 164 -7.61 -0.10 11.49
N GLN A 165 -7.52 -0.07 12.83
CA GLN A 165 -8.42 -0.83 13.70
C GLN A 165 -9.87 -0.30 13.61
N ALA A 166 -10.03 1.02 13.46
CA ALA A 166 -11.34 1.67 13.40
C ALA A 166 -12.10 1.45 12.07
N PHE A 167 -11.40 1.13 10.99
CA PHE A 167 -12.00 0.92 9.67
C PHE A 167 -12.78 -0.37 9.60
N ASP A 168 -13.74 -0.46 8.70
CA ASP A 168 -14.45 -1.68 8.31
C ASP A 168 -14.05 -2.13 6.91
N TYR A 169 -13.77 -1.20 6.03
CA TYR A 169 -13.38 -1.45 4.66
C TYR A 169 -12.26 -0.48 4.25
N PHE A 170 -11.29 -0.96 3.48
CA PHE A 170 -10.21 -0.12 2.96
C PHE A 170 -10.36 0.05 1.45
N VAL A 171 -10.43 1.30 0.97
CA VAL A 171 -10.62 1.62 -0.45
C VAL A 171 -9.41 2.35 -0.99
N PHE A 172 -8.82 1.83 -2.08
CA PHE A 172 -7.58 2.34 -2.64
C PHE A 172 -7.65 2.51 -4.16
N PRO A 173 -8.29 3.58 -4.66
CA PRO A 173 -8.54 3.81 -6.08
C PRO A 173 -7.40 4.54 -6.78
N SER A 174 -6.14 4.24 -6.44
CA SER A 174 -4.97 4.88 -7.03
C SER A 174 -4.87 4.65 -8.54
N THR A 175 -4.46 5.69 -9.27
CA THR A 175 -4.26 5.62 -10.72
C THR A 175 -2.94 4.96 -11.13
N PHE A 176 -2.00 4.89 -10.22
CA PHE A 176 -0.72 4.20 -10.39
C PHE A 176 -0.04 3.98 -9.05
N GLU A 177 0.37 2.74 -8.76
CA GLU A 177 1.22 2.39 -7.63
C GLU A 177 2.08 1.17 -7.97
N GLY A 178 3.33 1.21 -7.53
CA GLY A 178 4.21 0.05 -7.60
C GLY A 178 3.84 -0.97 -6.52
N LEU A 179 4.14 -0.66 -5.27
CA LEU A 179 3.88 -1.56 -4.13
C LEU A 179 3.44 -0.72 -2.92
N PRO A 180 2.13 -0.41 -2.80
CA PRO A 180 1.62 0.50 -1.78
C PRO A 180 1.64 -0.15 -0.38
N GLY A 181 2.46 0.41 0.53
CA GLY A 181 2.54 -0.05 1.92
C GLY A 181 1.20 0.00 2.64
N SER A 182 0.39 1.04 2.40
CA SER A 182 -0.93 1.20 3.03
C SER A 182 -1.91 0.05 2.73
N VAL A 183 -1.82 -0.58 1.55
CA VAL A 183 -2.63 -1.77 1.23
C VAL A 183 -2.10 -3.01 1.98
N ALA A 184 -0.78 -3.15 2.14
CA ALA A 184 -0.19 -4.22 2.94
C ALA A 184 -0.54 -4.05 4.44
N GLU A 185 -0.49 -2.83 4.96
CA GLU A 185 -0.88 -2.45 6.32
C GLU A 185 -2.36 -2.78 6.59
N ALA A 186 -3.25 -2.42 5.66
CA ALA A 186 -4.68 -2.72 5.75
C ALA A 186 -4.94 -4.23 5.82
N GLN A 187 -4.25 -5.02 4.99
CA GLN A 187 -4.37 -6.49 5.02
C GLN A 187 -3.84 -7.09 6.33
N ALA A 188 -2.70 -6.59 6.85
CA ALA A 188 -2.19 -7.03 8.15
C ALA A 188 -3.17 -6.73 9.29
N ALA A 189 -3.95 -5.65 9.16
CA ALA A 189 -5.05 -5.33 10.06
C ALA A 189 -6.32 -6.17 9.82
N GLY A 190 -6.31 -7.14 8.90
CA GLY A 190 -7.45 -7.99 8.57
C GLY A 190 -8.57 -7.26 7.84
N LEU A 191 -8.27 -6.16 7.12
CA LEU A 191 -9.26 -5.38 6.37
C LEU A 191 -9.50 -5.95 4.97
N HIS A 192 -10.76 -6.01 4.57
CA HIS A 192 -11.10 -6.12 3.17
C HIS A 192 -10.64 -4.87 2.43
N CYS A 193 -9.95 -5.06 1.30
CA CYS A 193 -9.35 -3.99 0.51
C CYS A 193 -9.91 -4.02 -0.91
N LEU A 194 -10.54 -2.94 -1.35
CA LEU A 194 -10.91 -2.73 -2.74
C LEU A 194 -9.89 -1.82 -3.41
N VAL A 195 -9.17 -2.36 -4.37
CA VAL A 195 -7.99 -1.75 -4.96
C VAL A 195 -8.18 -1.57 -6.47
N SER A 196 -7.62 -0.50 -7.02
CA SER A 196 -7.62 -0.25 -8.45
C SER A 196 -6.79 -1.31 -9.22
N ASP A 197 -7.24 -1.66 -10.41
CA ASP A 197 -6.52 -2.53 -11.36
C ASP A 197 -5.18 -1.94 -11.85
N ARG A 198 -4.92 -0.65 -11.58
CA ARG A 198 -3.66 0.05 -11.86
C ARG A 198 -2.59 -0.16 -10.78
N VAL A 199 -2.95 -0.84 -9.71
CA VAL A 199 -2.02 -1.23 -8.64
C VAL A 199 -1.51 -2.65 -8.92
N THR A 200 -0.22 -2.89 -8.69
CA THR A 200 0.37 -4.22 -8.92
C THR A 200 -0.34 -5.31 -8.14
N ARG A 201 -0.49 -6.48 -8.76
CA ARG A 201 -1.03 -7.68 -8.10
C ARG A 201 -0.09 -8.24 -7.02
N GLU A 202 1.18 -7.85 -7.00
CA GLU A 202 2.14 -8.24 -5.97
C GLU A 202 1.73 -7.80 -4.56
N VAL A 203 0.84 -6.80 -4.43
CA VAL A 203 0.34 -6.34 -3.12
C VAL A 203 -0.82 -7.19 -2.59
N ALA A 204 -1.38 -8.12 -3.36
CA ALA A 204 -2.40 -9.06 -2.88
C ALA A 204 -1.75 -10.18 -2.05
N LEU A 205 -1.54 -9.91 -0.77
CA LEU A 205 -0.84 -10.80 0.17
C LEU A 205 -1.79 -11.80 0.82
N THR A 206 -3.08 -11.47 0.83
CA THR A 206 -4.15 -12.23 1.48
C THR A 206 -5.36 -12.33 0.54
N PRO A 207 -6.33 -13.20 0.81
CA PRO A 207 -7.58 -13.25 0.03
C PRO A 207 -8.50 -12.05 0.26
N LEU A 208 -8.16 -11.12 1.14
CA LEU A 208 -8.97 -9.94 1.47
C LEU A 208 -8.88 -8.82 0.41
N VAL A 209 -8.08 -8.99 -0.65
CA VAL A 209 -7.90 -7.97 -1.69
C VAL A 209 -8.73 -8.31 -2.91
N SER A 210 -9.62 -7.41 -3.27
CA SER A 210 -10.32 -7.40 -4.54
C SER A 210 -9.87 -6.23 -5.42
N TYR A 211 -10.05 -6.38 -6.73
CA TYR A 211 -9.61 -5.38 -7.71
C TYR A 211 -10.74 -4.96 -8.62
N ARG A 212 -10.84 -3.66 -8.85
CA ARG A 212 -11.76 -3.08 -9.84
C ARG A 212 -11.05 -2.19 -10.83
N ASN A 213 -11.61 -2.13 -12.02
CA ASN A 213 -11.14 -1.20 -13.04
C ASN A 213 -11.43 0.24 -12.58
N ILE A 214 -10.41 1.09 -12.62
CA ILE A 214 -10.50 2.48 -12.19
C ILE A 214 -11.34 3.36 -13.14
N GLU A 215 -11.58 2.91 -14.36
CA GLU A 215 -12.37 3.59 -15.39
C GLU A 215 -13.87 3.24 -15.33
N GLU A 216 -14.27 2.29 -14.46
CA GLU A 216 -15.68 1.96 -14.22
C GLU A 216 -16.42 3.08 -13.51
N ASP A 217 -17.75 3.05 -13.56
CA ASP A 217 -18.58 3.94 -12.75
C ASP A 217 -18.36 3.65 -11.25
N SER A 218 -18.20 4.69 -10.45
CA SER A 218 -18.05 4.62 -8.99
C SER A 218 -19.17 3.83 -8.31
N LYS A 219 -20.34 3.72 -8.94
CA LYS A 219 -21.45 2.90 -8.48
C LYS A 219 -21.07 1.41 -8.36
N LEU A 220 -20.33 0.87 -9.32
CA LEU A 220 -19.92 -0.54 -9.29
C LEU A 220 -18.94 -0.82 -8.13
N TRP A 221 -18.07 0.14 -7.79
CA TRP A 221 -17.23 0.07 -6.61
C TRP A 221 -18.04 0.11 -5.32
N ALA A 222 -19.03 1.00 -5.25
CA ALA A 222 -19.92 1.10 -4.10
C ALA A 222 -20.76 -0.19 -3.91
N GLU A 223 -21.28 -0.76 -4.98
CA GLU A 223 -22.03 -2.03 -4.94
C GLU A 223 -21.18 -3.17 -4.37
N GLU A 224 -19.90 -3.29 -4.76
CA GLU A 224 -19.01 -4.30 -4.22
C GLU A 224 -18.73 -4.10 -2.73
N ILE A 225 -18.51 -2.85 -2.29
CA ILE A 225 -18.34 -2.53 -0.87
C ILE A 225 -19.58 -2.94 -0.07
N LEU A 226 -20.78 -2.62 -0.57
CA LEU A 226 -22.05 -2.91 0.08
C LEU A 226 -22.35 -4.42 0.13
N GLN A 227 -22.05 -5.15 -0.94
CA GLN A 227 -22.21 -6.61 -1.00
C GLN A 227 -21.33 -7.33 0.02
N ASN A 228 -20.11 -6.84 0.21
CA ASN A 228 -19.13 -7.46 1.11
C ASN A 228 -19.16 -6.86 2.54
N ALA A 229 -20.02 -5.87 2.82
CA ALA A 229 -20.02 -5.14 4.08
C ALA A 229 -20.17 -6.01 5.32
N GLN A 230 -20.98 -7.07 5.27
CA GLN A 230 -21.19 -7.98 6.41
C GLN A 230 -19.97 -8.87 6.68
N GLU A 231 -19.34 -9.35 5.63
CA GLU A 231 -18.11 -10.15 5.74
C GLU A 231 -16.94 -9.28 6.20
N ALA A 232 -16.85 -8.03 5.71
CA ALA A 232 -15.82 -7.07 6.08
C ALA A 232 -15.78 -6.71 7.57
N LEU A 233 -16.89 -6.93 8.32
CA LEU A 233 -16.90 -6.75 9.76
C LEU A 233 -16.17 -7.89 10.52
N ARG A 234 -15.92 -9.02 9.87
CA ARG A 234 -15.16 -10.12 10.45
C ARG A 234 -13.67 -9.87 10.22
N ARG A 235 -12.94 -9.71 11.30
CA ARG A 235 -11.49 -9.47 11.26
C ARG A 235 -10.76 -10.76 11.59
N GLU A 236 -9.88 -11.16 10.69
CA GLU A 236 -9.01 -12.31 10.88
C GLU A 236 -7.56 -11.86 11.04
N ASP A 237 -6.76 -12.63 11.78
CA ASP A 237 -5.33 -12.36 11.93
C ASP A 237 -4.58 -12.76 10.65
N MET A 238 -4.13 -11.78 9.89
CA MET A 238 -3.44 -11.96 8.62
C MET A 238 -1.92 -11.78 8.71
N ARG A 239 -1.36 -11.59 9.92
CA ARG A 239 0.09 -11.36 10.10
C ARG A 239 0.95 -12.44 9.46
N GLU A 240 0.60 -13.70 9.70
CA GLU A 240 1.37 -14.82 9.17
C GLU A 240 1.28 -14.89 7.63
N ALA A 241 0.11 -14.68 7.05
CA ALA A 241 -0.07 -14.64 5.60
C ALA A 241 0.77 -13.53 4.94
N VAL A 242 0.78 -12.33 5.55
CA VAL A 242 1.61 -11.19 5.11
C VAL A 242 3.11 -11.52 5.24
N ALA A 243 3.51 -12.14 6.36
CA ALA A 243 4.90 -12.50 6.62
C ALA A 243 5.41 -13.60 5.66
N GLN A 244 4.59 -14.59 5.32
CA GLN A 244 4.95 -15.66 4.37
C GLN A 244 5.16 -15.13 2.94
N LYS A 245 4.53 -14.01 2.60
CA LYS A 245 4.76 -13.31 1.32
C LYS A 245 6.00 -12.41 1.35
N GLY A 246 6.77 -12.41 2.45
CA GLY A 246 7.99 -11.62 2.60
C GLY A 246 7.78 -10.17 3.02
N PHE A 247 6.58 -9.78 3.47
CA PHE A 247 6.25 -8.40 3.84
C PHE A 247 6.40 -8.10 5.33
N ASP A 248 7.03 -8.98 6.11
CA ASP A 248 7.34 -8.71 7.52
C ASP A 248 8.75 -8.17 7.68
N VAL A 249 8.88 -6.95 8.20
CA VAL A 249 10.16 -6.26 8.36
C VAL A 249 11.11 -6.96 9.35
N ARG A 250 10.57 -7.63 10.37
CA ARG A 250 11.39 -8.32 11.39
C ARG A 250 12.04 -9.55 10.78
N ARG A 251 11.29 -10.34 9.99
CA ARG A 251 11.84 -11.49 9.25
C ARG A 251 12.86 -11.04 8.19
N GLN A 252 12.56 -9.97 7.45
CA GLN A 252 13.51 -9.42 6.49
C GLN A 252 14.80 -8.94 7.16
N ALA A 253 14.71 -8.27 8.31
CA ALA A 253 15.88 -7.77 9.04
C ALA A 253 16.81 -8.92 9.46
N VAL A 254 16.27 -10.04 9.93
CA VAL A 254 17.05 -11.24 10.28
C VAL A 254 17.73 -11.81 9.05
N GLN A 255 17.02 -11.97 7.95
CA GLN A 255 17.58 -12.48 6.69
C GLN A 255 18.68 -11.56 6.13
N MET A 256 18.46 -10.24 6.18
CA MET A 256 19.45 -9.26 5.74
C MET A 256 20.70 -9.28 6.62
N ALA A 257 20.56 -9.37 7.94
CA ALA A 257 21.68 -9.45 8.87
C ALA A 257 22.51 -10.72 8.60
N GLU A 258 21.88 -11.86 8.37
CA GLU A 258 22.57 -13.11 8.05
C GLU A 258 23.31 -13.01 6.70
N PHE A 259 22.65 -12.44 5.68
CA PHE A 259 23.28 -12.18 4.38
C PHE A 259 24.52 -11.29 4.52
N TYR A 260 24.44 -10.17 5.25
CA TYR A 260 25.61 -9.29 5.42
C TYR A 260 26.73 -9.94 6.25
N ARG A 261 26.40 -10.87 7.15
CA ARG A 261 27.37 -11.58 7.96
C ARG A 261 28.11 -12.68 7.18
N THR A 262 27.42 -13.38 6.28
CA THR A 262 27.94 -14.58 5.61
C THR A 262 28.26 -14.38 4.13
N GLY A 263 27.65 -13.41 3.48
CA GLY A 263 27.64 -13.25 2.02
C GLY A 263 26.88 -14.36 1.29
N GLN A 264 26.09 -15.18 2.02
CA GLN A 264 25.35 -16.32 1.46
C GLN A 264 23.84 -16.12 1.65
N ASN A 265 23.05 -16.84 0.84
CA ASN A 265 21.60 -16.84 0.91
C ASN A 265 21.02 -15.42 0.86
N PRO A 266 21.13 -14.70 -0.27
CA PRO A 266 20.53 -13.39 -0.41
C PRO A 266 19.05 -13.42 0.01
N PRO A 267 18.57 -12.44 0.79
CA PRO A 267 17.18 -12.40 1.21
C PRO A 267 16.26 -12.16 0.01
N GLY A 268 15.03 -12.65 0.13
CA GLY A 268 14.05 -12.57 -0.94
C GLY A 268 14.10 -13.79 -1.88
N HIS A 269 13.52 -13.62 -3.05
CA HIS A 269 13.48 -14.63 -4.11
C HIS A 269 13.93 -14.00 -5.43
N THR A 270 14.45 -14.82 -6.33
CA THR A 270 14.78 -14.37 -7.69
C THR A 270 13.49 -13.92 -8.39
N THR A 271 13.55 -12.77 -9.05
CA THR A 271 12.43 -12.26 -9.84
C THR A 271 12.32 -13.10 -11.11
N GLU A 272 11.31 -13.94 -11.22
CA GLU A 272 10.97 -14.68 -12.43
C GLU A 272 10.10 -13.84 -13.40
#